data_13c04b12f536bd5a971620db6b428a0a
#
_entry.id   13c04b12f536bd5a971620db6b428a0a
#
_cell.length_a   1.000
_cell.length_b   1.000
_cell.length_c   1.000
_cell.angle_alpha   90.00
_cell.angle_beta   90.00
_cell.angle_gamma   90.00
#
_symmetry.space_group_name_H-M   'P 1'
#
loop_
_entity.id
_entity.type
_entity.pdbx_description
1 polymer ?
#
loop_
_entity_poly.entity_id
_entity_poly.type
_entity_poly.pdbx_seq_one_letter_code
_entity_poly.pdbx_strand_id
1 'polypeptide(L)'
;MNKKLILSLALSGLVLTATAQTTVAPAIPRDEKIEQQIETLLKKMTLDEKVGQMCELTIDLLQKRANPFAGLDPKNITVKDLQKIIKRYKLEKEFKLGKEMPSQDVMMKLYMRIQGIENAKGFQLDEAMLDSVIGKYKVGSILNVPNGVAQSVEKWQEIIKRIQEKSMEVMGIPCVYGVDQIHGTTYTLGGTFFPQGVNMGATFNRELTREGARISAYETKAGSIPWTYAPVTDLGRDPRWPRMWENYGEDAYVNAEMGREAVIGFQGENPNLIGGNNVAACMKHYMGYGVPVSGKDRTPSSITEQDMREKHFAPYLEMVKAGALLSLIHISE
;
A
#
# COMPACT_ATOMS: atom_id res chain seq x y z
N MET A 1 -17.79 27.81 -68.50
CA MET A 1 -17.35 27.59 -67.09
C MET A 1 -16.34 26.45 -67.06
N ASN A 2 -15.13 26.76 -66.70
CA ASN A 2 -13.95 25.93 -66.94
C ASN A 2 -13.90 24.72 -66.00
N LYS A 3 -13.89 23.48 -66.57
CA LYS A 3 -13.77 22.23 -65.83
C LYS A 3 -12.50 22.10 -64.98
N LYS A 4 -11.54 22.99 -65.16
CA LYS A 4 -10.30 23.06 -64.36
C LYS A 4 -10.49 23.72 -62.99
N LEU A 5 -11.57 24.48 -62.79
CA LEU A 5 -11.84 25.17 -61.51
C LEU A 5 -12.54 24.25 -60.50
N ILE A 6 -13.21 23.19 -60.98
CA ILE A 6 -13.92 22.24 -60.10
C ILE A 6 -12.95 21.18 -59.54
N LEU A 7 -11.84 20.89 -60.26
CA LEU A 7 -10.84 19.93 -59.81
C LEU A 7 -9.92 20.51 -58.72
N SER A 8 -9.78 21.85 -58.65
CA SER A 8 -8.96 22.52 -57.64
C SER A 8 -9.65 22.66 -56.30
N LEU A 9 -10.99 22.60 -56.23
CA LEU A 9 -11.77 22.64 -54.99
C LEU A 9 -11.99 21.24 -54.36
N ALA A 10 -11.78 20.17 -55.13
CA ALA A 10 -11.89 18.80 -54.60
C ALA A 10 -10.59 18.29 -53.96
N LEU A 11 -9.45 18.98 -54.12
CA LEU A 11 -8.16 18.58 -53.52
C LEU A 11 -7.87 19.30 -52.23
N SER A 12 -8.66 20.30 -51.83
CA SER A 12 -8.49 21.04 -50.55
C SER A 12 -9.30 20.45 -49.39
N GLY A 13 -9.98 19.31 -49.62
CA GLY A 13 -10.78 18.62 -48.60
C GLY A 13 -10.11 17.41 -47.92
N LEU A 14 -8.83 17.11 -48.20
CA LEU A 14 -8.07 16.19 -47.37
C LEU A 14 -7.58 16.95 -46.13
N VAL A 15 -8.46 17.16 -45.18
CA VAL A 15 -8.07 17.44 -43.83
C VAL A 15 -7.30 16.21 -43.33
N LEU A 16 -5.99 16.29 -43.37
CA LEU A 16 -5.11 15.43 -42.58
C LEU A 16 -5.51 15.67 -41.13
N THR A 17 -6.39 14.83 -40.61
CA THR A 17 -6.49 14.60 -39.16
C THR A 17 -5.21 13.88 -38.76
N ALA A 18 -4.10 14.60 -38.77
CA ALA A 18 -2.96 14.23 -37.96
C ALA A 18 -3.45 14.34 -36.51
N THR A 19 -4.00 13.26 -35.98
CA THR A 19 -3.99 13.04 -34.53
C THR A 19 -2.52 13.02 -34.16
N ALA A 20 -2.02 14.19 -33.74
CA ALA A 20 -0.78 14.25 -33.00
C ALA A 20 -1.06 13.48 -31.72
N GLN A 21 -0.89 12.17 -31.74
CA GLN A 21 -0.58 11.42 -30.55
C GLN A 21 0.72 12.04 -30.05
N THR A 22 0.62 13.01 -29.15
CA THR A 22 1.73 13.38 -28.31
C THR A 22 2.05 12.14 -27.49
N THR A 23 2.94 11.31 -27.99
CA THR A 23 3.55 10.24 -27.21
C THR A 23 4.35 10.93 -26.12
N VAL A 24 3.72 11.10 -24.97
CA VAL A 24 4.45 11.54 -23.77
C VAL A 24 5.47 10.44 -23.51
N ALA A 25 6.75 10.78 -23.58
CA ALA A 25 7.80 9.84 -23.22
C ALA A 25 7.56 9.35 -21.79
N PRO A 26 7.64 8.03 -21.53
CA PRO A 26 7.47 7.52 -20.18
C PRO A 26 8.53 8.12 -19.26
N ALA A 27 8.13 8.49 -18.03
CA ALA A 27 9.05 9.03 -17.04
C ALA A 27 10.16 8.03 -16.69
N ILE A 28 9.85 6.74 -16.78
CA ILE A 28 10.81 5.65 -16.66
C ILE A 28 11.01 5.05 -18.05
N PRO A 29 12.20 5.17 -18.66
CA PRO A 29 12.47 4.56 -19.95
C PRO A 29 12.30 3.05 -19.91
N ARG A 30 11.77 2.50 -20.99
CA ARG A 30 11.66 1.06 -21.17
C ARG A 30 13.05 0.44 -21.25
N ASP A 31 13.34 -0.58 -20.43
CA ASP A 31 14.54 -1.40 -20.51
C ASP A 31 14.21 -2.72 -21.22
N GLU A 32 14.68 -2.87 -22.45
CA GLU A 32 14.38 -4.03 -23.30
C GLU A 32 14.87 -5.34 -22.69
N LYS A 33 15.94 -5.32 -21.87
CA LYS A 33 16.44 -6.51 -21.19
C LYS A 33 15.49 -6.96 -20.09
N ILE A 34 14.97 -6.02 -19.32
CA ILE A 34 13.96 -6.28 -18.27
C ILE A 34 12.69 -6.78 -18.92
N GLU A 35 12.22 -6.15 -20.00
CA GLU A 35 11.03 -6.57 -20.74
C GLU A 35 11.15 -8.01 -21.24
N GLN A 36 12.30 -8.40 -21.81
CA GLN A 36 12.55 -9.77 -22.25
C GLN A 36 12.54 -10.78 -21.08
N GLN A 37 13.04 -10.39 -19.92
CA GLN A 37 12.97 -11.23 -18.71
C GLN A 37 11.51 -11.43 -18.27
N ILE A 38 10.73 -10.35 -18.24
CA ILE A 38 9.30 -10.38 -17.88
C ILE A 38 8.54 -11.29 -18.84
N GLU A 39 8.72 -11.10 -20.15
CA GLU A 39 8.07 -11.94 -21.17
C GLU A 39 8.43 -13.44 -21.01
N THR A 40 9.69 -13.72 -20.69
CA THR A 40 10.16 -15.08 -20.45
C THR A 40 9.50 -15.72 -19.23
N LEU A 41 9.35 -14.95 -18.15
CA LEU A 41 8.66 -15.39 -16.94
C LEU A 41 7.17 -15.63 -17.21
N LEU A 42 6.49 -14.64 -17.83
CA LEU A 42 5.07 -14.72 -18.12
C LEU A 42 4.70 -15.92 -19.01
N LYS A 43 5.56 -16.32 -19.96
CA LYS A 43 5.35 -17.52 -20.79
C LYS A 43 5.43 -18.82 -20.01
N LYS A 44 6.19 -18.86 -18.93
CA LYS A 44 6.35 -20.06 -18.07
C LYS A 44 5.26 -20.19 -17.02
N MET A 45 4.64 -19.08 -16.64
CA MET A 45 3.65 -19.03 -15.57
C MET A 45 2.29 -19.57 -16.03
N THR A 46 1.67 -20.38 -15.18
CA THR A 46 0.27 -20.79 -15.28
C THR A 46 -0.65 -19.60 -15.01
N LEU A 47 -1.93 -19.73 -15.33
CA LEU A 47 -2.93 -18.70 -15.02
C LEU A 47 -3.03 -18.45 -13.50
N ASP A 48 -3.04 -19.53 -12.71
CA ASP A 48 -3.13 -19.44 -11.24
C ASP A 48 -1.93 -18.69 -10.64
N GLU A 49 -0.73 -18.93 -11.14
CA GLU A 49 0.47 -18.22 -10.72
C GLU A 49 0.42 -16.73 -11.09
N LYS A 50 -0.07 -16.41 -12.28
CA LYS A 50 -0.28 -14.99 -12.70
C LYS A 50 -1.30 -14.29 -11.82
N VAL A 51 -2.41 -14.95 -11.50
CA VAL A 51 -3.43 -14.42 -10.58
C VAL A 51 -2.83 -14.24 -9.18
N GLY A 52 -2.08 -15.20 -8.68
CA GLY A 52 -1.39 -15.08 -7.39
C GLY A 52 -0.44 -13.88 -7.33
N GLN A 53 0.35 -13.65 -8.39
CA GLN A 53 1.26 -12.50 -8.47
C GLN A 53 0.52 -11.14 -8.49
N MET A 54 -0.74 -11.11 -8.88
CA MET A 54 -1.58 -9.91 -8.85
C MET A 54 -2.27 -9.68 -7.50
N CYS A 55 -2.16 -10.63 -6.56
CA CYS A 55 -2.77 -10.52 -5.24
C CYS A 55 -1.83 -9.83 -4.25
N GLU A 56 -2.42 -8.97 -3.42
CA GLU A 56 -1.78 -8.37 -2.26
C GLU A 56 -2.57 -8.73 -1.00
N LEU A 57 -1.90 -9.27 0.01
CA LEU A 57 -2.53 -9.75 1.24
C LEU A 57 -1.87 -9.15 2.48
N THR A 58 -2.64 -9.00 3.55
CA THR A 58 -2.10 -8.49 4.82
C THR A 58 -1.18 -9.52 5.49
N ILE A 59 -0.11 -9.02 6.12
CA ILE A 59 0.85 -9.83 6.90
C ILE A 59 0.18 -10.62 8.02
N ASP A 60 -0.98 -10.18 8.52
CA ASP A 60 -1.72 -10.87 9.57
C ASP A 60 -2.16 -12.30 9.19
N LEU A 61 -2.25 -12.58 7.88
CA LEU A 61 -2.50 -13.95 7.41
C LEU A 61 -1.31 -14.88 7.64
N LEU A 62 -0.11 -14.32 7.69
CA LEU A 62 1.12 -15.09 7.94
C LEU A 62 1.47 -15.19 9.43
N GLN A 63 0.64 -14.62 10.30
CA GLN A 63 0.87 -14.66 11.73
C GLN A 63 0.47 -16.01 12.32
N LYS A 64 1.37 -16.60 13.11
CA LYS A 64 1.06 -17.76 13.94
C LYS A 64 0.05 -17.35 15.02
N ARG A 65 -1.20 -17.75 14.82
CA ARG A 65 -2.27 -17.45 15.76
C ARG A 65 -2.32 -18.52 16.85
N ALA A 66 -2.43 -18.08 18.09
CA ALA A 66 -2.73 -19.01 19.16
C ALA A 66 -4.12 -19.61 18.95
N ASN A 67 -4.19 -20.92 19.00
CA ASN A 67 -5.47 -21.62 19.13
C ASN A 67 -5.65 -22.03 20.60
N PRO A 68 -6.34 -21.23 21.43
CA PRO A 68 -6.54 -21.58 22.84
C PRO A 68 -7.38 -22.83 23.03
N PHE A 69 -8.10 -23.25 21.97
CA PHE A 69 -8.95 -24.43 21.92
C PHE A 69 -8.28 -25.64 21.23
N ALA A 70 -6.98 -25.55 20.96
CA ALA A 70 -6.26 -26.66 20.31
C ALA A 70 -6.41 -27.95 21.14
N GLY A 71 -6.77 -29.02 20.42
CA GLY A 71 -7.02 -30.32 21.05
C GLY A 71 -8.40 -30.51 21.68
N LEU A 72 -9.29 -29.51 21.60
CA LEU A 72 -10.69 -29.65 21.99
C LEU A 72 -11.57 -29.85 20.74
N ASP A 73 -12.63 -30.66 20.90
CA ASP A 73 -13.66 -30.75 19.88
C ASP A 73 -14.53 -29.48 19.90
N PRO A 74 -14.56 -28.70 18.81
CA PRO A 74 -15.33 -27.45 18.75
C PRO A 74 -16.83 -27.61 19.05
N LYS A 75 -17.39 -28.82 18.80
CA LYS A 75 -18.80 -29.12 19.03
C LYS A 75 -19.10 -29.49 20.49
N ASN A 76 -18.10 -29.82 21.27
CA ASN A 76 -18.23 -30.38 22.60
C ASN A 76 -17.39 -29.63 23.66
N ILE A 77 -17.11 -28.35 23.44
CA ILE A 77 -16.40 -27.50 24.41
C ILE A 77 -17.24 -27.39 25.68
N THR A 78 -16.66 -27.66 26.83
CA THR A 78 -17.35 -27.58 28.14
C THR A 78 -16.91 -26.34 28.92
N VAL A 79 -17.71 -25.94 29.91
CA VAL A 79 -17.33 -24.87 30.87
C VAL A 79 -16.01 -25.17 31.59
N LYS A 80 -15.76 -26.46 31.90
CA LYS A 80 -14.48 -26.87 32.52
C LYS A 80 -13.28 -26.62 31.60
N ASP A 81 -13.45 -26.78 30.30
CA ASP A 81 -12.37 -26.52 29.33
C ASP A 81 -12.10 -25.01 29.23
N LEU A 82 -13.17 -24.20 29.22
CA LEU A 82 -13.03 -22.75 29.28
C LEU A 82 -12.34 -22.29 30.57
N GLN A 83 -12.69 -22.85 31.71
CA GLN A 83 -12.03 -22.55 32.98
C GLN A 83 -10.53 -22.91 32.96
N LYS A 84 -10.14 -24.02 32.34
CA LYS A 84 -8.72 -24.39 32.15
C LYS A 84 -8.00 -23.36 31.26
N ILE A 85 -8.65 -22.92 30.18
CA ILE A 85 -8.11 -21.89 29.28
C ILE A 85 -7.93 -20.58 30.05
N ILE A 86 -8.97 -20.11 30.75
CA ILE A 86 -8.93 -18.89 31.57
C ILE A 86 -7.77 -18.95 32.57
N LYS A 87 -7.60 -20.07 33.24
CA LYS A 87 -6.49 -20.28 34.18
C LYS A 87 -5.11 -20.28 33.49
N ARG A 88 -5.01 -20.92 32.33
CA ARG A 88 -3.76 -20.93 31.53
C ARG A 88 -3.30 -19.50 31.18
N TYR A 89 -4.24 -18.63 30.86
CA TYR A 89 -3.97 -17.26 30.49
C TYR A 89 -4.01 -16.27 31.66
N LYS A 90 -4.21 -16.74 32.91
CA LYS A 90 -4.29 -15.95 34.15
C LYS A 90 -5.41 -14.90 34.09
N LEU A 91 -6.55 -15.25 33.52
CA LEU A 91 -7.71 -14.38 33.31
C LEU A 91 -8.85 -14.60 34.34
N GLU A 92 -8.63 -15.32 35.44
CA GLU A 92 -9.66 -15.69 36.41
C GLU A 92 -10.30 -14.46 37.11
N LYS A 93 -9.59 -13.35 37.15
CA LYS A 93 -10.10 -12.09 37.71
C LYS A 93 -11.05 -11.38 36.76
N GLU A 94 -10.79 -11.52 35.43
CA GLU A 94 -11.57 -10.86 34.39
C GLU A 94 -12.79 -11.71 33.94
N PHE A 95 -12.65 -13.03 33.94
CA PHE A 95 -13.68 -13.95 33.47
C PHE A 95 -14.07 -14.97 34.56
N LYS A 96 -15.19 -14.70 35.23
CA LYS A 96 -15.78 -15.61 36.20
C LYS A 96 -16.93 -16.37 35.56
N LEU A 97 -16.68 -17.63 35.19
CA LEU A 97 -17.72 -18.48 34.59
C LEU A 97 -18.53 -19.20 35.65
N GLY A 98 -19.85 -19.28 35.43
CA GLY A 98 -20.76 -20.07 36.18
C GLY A 98 -20.70 -21.57 35.84
N LYS A 99 -21.81 -22.28 36.08
CA LYS A 99 -21.96 -23.71 35.69
C LYS A 99 -22.44 -23.88 34.27
N GLU A 100 -23.06 -22.86 33.69
CA GLU A 100 -23.62 -22.87 32.33
C GLU A 100 -22.62 -22.27 31.32
N MET A 101 -22.77 -22.62 30.07
CA MET A 101 -21.96 -22.06 29.00
C MET A 101 -22.18 -20.54 28.90
N PRO A 102 -21.09 -19.77 28.82
CA PRO A 102 -21.20 -18.33 28.68
C PRO A 102 -21.86 -17.93 27.37
N SER A 103 -22.41 -16.71 27.33
CA SER A 103 -22.97 -16.14 26.11
C SER A 103 -21.89 -15.97 25.04
N GLN A 104 -22.35 -15.86 23.78
CA GLN A 104 -21.45 -15.66 22.64
C GLN A 104 -20.60 -14.39 22.79
N ASP A 105 -21.14 -13.32 23.39
CA ASP A 105 -20.40 -12.08 23.67
C ASP A 105 -19.25 -12.30 24.66
N VAL A 106 -19.49 -13.06 25.73
CA VAL A 106 -18.43 -13.41 26.71
C VAL A 106 -17.35 -14.29 26.08
N MET A 107 -17.75 -15.24 25.22
CA MET A 107 -16.82 -16.07 24.45
C MET A 107 -15.95 -15.25 23.51
N MET A 108 -16.55 -14.29 22.80
CA MET A 108 -15.84 -13.39 21.93
C MET A 108 -14.85 -12.50 22.69
N LYS A 109 -15.28 -11.93 23.81
CA LYS A 109 -14.40 -11.13 24.68
C LYS A 109 -13.22 -11.93 25.23
N LEU A 110 -13.47 -13.18 25.65
CA LEU A 110 -12.42 -14.08 26.11
C LEU A 110 -11.42 -14.36 24.98
N TYR A 111 -11.91 -14.69 23.78
CA TYR A 111 -11.08 -14.94 22.62
C TYR A 111 -10.22 -13.71 22.27
N MET A 112 -10.82 -12.53 22.17
CA MET A 112 -10.10 -11.29 21.86
C MET A 112 -9.05 -10.96 22.93
N ARG A 113 -9.35 -11.20 24.21
CA ARG A 113 -8.41 -10.98 25.30
C ARG A 113 -7.20 -11.92 25.22
N ILE A 114 -7.44 -13.19 24.90
CA ILE A 114 -6.38 -14.18 24.67
C ILE A 114 -5.51 -13.79 23.47
N GLN A 115 -6.14 -13.42 22.35
CA GLN A 115 -5.40 -12.93 21.19
C GLN A 115 -4.53 -11.72 21.53
N GLY A 116 -5.03 -10.78 22.32
CA GLY A 116 -4.24 -9.64 22.81
C GLY A 116 -3.00 -10.05 23.62
N ILE A 117 -3.14 -11.07 24.49
CA ILE A 117 -1.99 -11.60 25.25
C ILE A 117 -0.97 -12.28 24.34
N GLU A 118 -1.43 -13.05 23.35
CA GLU A 118 -0.53 -13.72 22.40
C GLU A 118 0.16 -12.70 21.49
N ASN A 119 -0.58 -11.70 20.99
CA ASN A 119 -0.01 -10.64 20.18
C ASN A 119 1.07 -9.83 20.92
N ALA A 120 0.91 -9.65 22.22
CA ALA A 120 1.91 -8.98 23.07
C ALA A 120 3.25 -9.75 23.18
N LYS A 121 3.28 -11.02 22.80
CA LYS A 121 4.53 -11.81 22.69
C LYS A 121 5.35 -11.48 21.43
N GLY A 122 4.82 -10.62 20.57
CA GLY A 122 5.40 -10.26 19.30
C GLY A 122 4.94 -11.15 18.15
N PHE A 123 5.22 -10.67 16.93
CA PHE A 123 4.88 -11.39 15.72
C PHE A 123 5.74 -12.66 15.57
N GLN A 124 5.09 -13.76 15.27
CA GLN A 124 5.72 -15.02 14.89
C GLN A 124 5.15 -15.47 13.54
N LEU A 125 6.05 -15.71 12.58
CA LEU A 125 5.65 -16.21 11.27
C LEU A 125 5.13 -17.64 11.38
N ASP A 126 4.02 -17.93 10.73
CA ASP A 126 3.48 -19.28 10.54
C ASP A 126 4.01 -19.85 9.24
N GLU A 127 4.95 -20.79 9.33
CA GLU A 127 5.57 -21.41 8.16
C GLU A 127 4.56 -22.18 7.29
N ALA A 128 3.53 -22.78 7.87
CA ALA A 128 2.49 -23.47 7.10
C ALA A 128 1.63 -22.46 6.30
N MET A 129 1.33 -21.31 6.89
CA MET A 129 0.64 -20.25 6.17
C MET A 129 1.54 -19.61 5.11
N LEU A 130 2.82 -19.45 5.38
CA LEU A 130 3.78 -18.96 4.38
C LEU A 130 3.85 -19.91 3.18
N ASP A 131 3.93 -21.22 3.44
CA ASP A 131 3.89 -22.27 2.40
C ASP A 131 2.57 -22.25 1.62
N SER A 132 1.46 -21.94 2.27
CA SER A 132 0.17 -21.80 1.61
C SER A 132 0.12 -20.53 0.75
N VAL A 133 0.37 -19.37 1.34
CA VAL A 133 0.18 -18.05 0.69
C VAL A 133 1.21 -17.84 -0.42
N ILE A 134 2.48 -17.94 -0.10
CA ILE A 134 3.57 -17.72 -1.08
C ILE A 134 3.89 -19.00 -1.84
N GLY A 135 3.98 -20.14 -1.14
CA GLY A 135 4.38 -21.40 -1.73
C GLY A 135 3.35 -21.96 -2.71
N LYS A 136 2.09 -22.07 -2.31
CA LYS A 136 1.02 -22.66 -3.14
C LYS A 136 0.32 -21.60 -4.01
N TYR A 137 -0.19 -20.52 -3.41
CA TYR A 137 -1.00 -19.52 -4.13
C TYR A 137 -0.17 -18.47 -4.85
N LYS A 138 1.15 -18.44 -4.69
CA LYS A 138 2.08 -17.55 -5.41
C LYS A 138 1.76 -16.06 -5.25
N VAL A 139 1.26 -15.67 -4.08
CA VAL A 139 0.92 -14.26 -3.80
C VAL A 139 2.15 -13.37 -3.97
N GLY A 140 2.01 -12.32 -4.79
CA GLY A 140 3.12 -11.46 -5.21
C GLY A 140 3.41 -10.30 -4.29
N SER A 141 2.47 -9.94 -3.41
CA SER A 141 2.61 -8.77 -2.55
C SER A 141 2.02 -8.99 -1.15
N ILE A 142 2.70 -8.43 -0.14
CA ILE A 142 2.27 -8.44 1.26
C ILE A 142 2.27 -7.00 1.77
N LEU A 143 1.29 -6.66 2.59
CA LEU A 143 1.15 -5.31 3.15
C LEU A 143 0.94 -5.30 4.66
N ASN A 144 1.05 -4.12 5.24
CA ASN A 144 0.79 -3.77 6.63
C ASN A 144 1.88 -4.15 7.65
N VAL A 145 1.58 -3.82 8.89
CA VAL A 145 2.47 -3.96 10.05
C VAL A 145 2.09 -5.18 10.86
N PRO A 146 3.04 -6.07 11.16
CA PRO A 146 2.77 -7.24 11.98
C PRO A 146 2.13 -6.86 13.31
N ASN A 147 0.98 -7.46 13.64
CA ASN A 147 0.21 -7.21 14.86
C ASN A 147 -0.29 -5.76 15.04
N GLY A 148 -0.20 -4.90 14.01
CA GLY A 148 -0.50 -3.48 14.16
C GLY A 148 0.45 -2.72 15.11
N VAL A 149 1.66 -3.23 15.34
CA VAL A 149 2.64 -2.68 16.28
C VAL A 149 3.97 -2.44 15.58
N ALA A 150 4.62 -1.31 15.86
CA ALA A 150 5.95 -1.01 15.33
C ALA A 150 6.94 -2.13 15.71
N GLN A 151 7.73 -2.55 14.73
CA GLN A 151 8.74 -3.60 14.89
C GLN A 151 10.14 -3.00 14.96
N SER A 152 11.10 -3.70 15.59
CA SER A 152 12.51 -3.32 15.46
C SER A 152 13.01 -3.56 14.03
N VAL A 153 14.10 -2.90 13.66
CA VAL A 153 14.76 -3.08 12.34
C VAL A 153 15.10 -4.56 12.12
N GLU A 154 15.66 -5.22 13.12
CA GLU A 154 16.05 -6.63 13.04
C GLU A 154 14.84 -7.54 12.82
N LYS A 155 13.71 -7.23 13.51
CA LYS A 155 12.48 -8.00 13.34
C LYS A 155 11.86 -7.80 11.95
N TRP A 156 11.88 -6.60 11.42
CA TRP A 156 11.50 -6.34 10.05
C TRP A 156 12.37 -7.13 9.05
N GLN A 157 13.68 -7.09 9.21
CA GLN A 157 14.63 -7.84 8.36
C GLN A 157 14.37 -9.35 8.42
N GLU A 158 14.17 -9.91 9.62
CA GLU A 158 13.85 -11.33 9.81
C GLU A 158 12.59 -11.74 9.01
N ILE A 159 11.49 -10.99 9.18
CA ILE A 159 10.22 -11.28 8.54
C ILE A 159 10.33 -11.19 7.02
N ILE A 160 10.86 -10.08 6.51
CA ILE A 160 10.95 -9.83 5.07
C ILE A 160 11.91 -10.81 4.42
N LYS A 161 13.05 -11.07 5.03
CA LYS A 161 14.01 -12.07 4.52
C LYS A 161 13.34 -13.42 4.33
N ARG A 162 12.58 -13.89 5.32
CA ARG A 162 11.92 -15.20 5.24
C ARG A 162 10.86 -15.26 4.13
N ILE A 163 10.09 -14.19 3.96
CA ILE A 163 9.11 -14.07 2.86
C ILE A 163 9.83 -14.10 1.51
N GLN A 164 10.92 -13.33 1.38
CA GLN A 164 11.71 -13.26 0.15
C GLN A 164 12.35 -14.61 -0.21
N GLU A 165 12.93 -15.30 0.77
CA GLU A 165 13.52 -16.64 0.57
C GLU A 165 12.47 -17.59 0.00
N LYS A 166 11.26 -17.62 0.56
CA LYS A 166 10.18 -18.46 0.07
C LYS A 166 9.73 -18.06 -1.34
N SER A 167 9.55 -16.78 -1.62
CA SER A 167 9.13 -16.30 -2.94
C SER A 167 10.16 -16.62 -4.02
N MET A 168 11.43 -16.39 -3.73
CA MET A 168 12.52 -16.70 -4.65
C MET A 168 12.67 -18.23 -4.88
N GLU A 169 12.48 -19.03 -3.84
CA GLU A 169 12.50 -20.51 -3.95
C GLU A 169 11.43 -21.01 -4.93
N VAL A 170 10.21 -20.50 -4.83
CA VAL A 170 9.06 -21.08 -5.55
C VAL A 170 8.77 -20.43 -6.89
N MET A 171 9.17 -19.17 -7.10
CA MET A 171 8.86 -18.38 -8.31
C MET A 171 10.09 -17.77 -8.98
N GLY A 172 11.20 -17.59 -8.28
CA GLY A 172 12.32 -16.78 -8.75
C GLY A 172 11.96 -15.29 -8.89
N ILE A 173 10.86 -14.86 -8.29
CA ILE A 173 10.36 -13.48 -8.28
C ILE A 173 10.27 -13.01 -6.84
N PRO A 174 10.87 -11.85 -6.47
CA PRO A 174 10.75 -11.31 -5.12
C PRO A 174 9.30 -10.92 -4.81
N CYS A 175 8.86 -11.18 -3.58
CA CYS A 175 7.58 -10.67 -3.08
C CYS A 175 7.72 -9.17 -2.77
N VAL A 176 6.77 -8.36 -3.23
CA VAL A 176 6.76 -6.93 -2.91
C VAL A 176 6.12 -6.72 -1.53
N TYR A 177 6.80 -6.03 -0.62
CA TYR A 177 6.28 -5.74 0.72
C TYR A 177 6.12 -4.23 0.92
N GLY A 178 4.89 -3.79 1.25
CA GLY A 178 4.56 -2.38 1.43
C GLY A 178 4.06 -2.02 2.83
N VAL A 179 4.42 -0.82 3.29
CA VAL A 179 3.97 -0.26 4.58
C VAL A 179 3.60 1.21 4.44
N ASP A 180 2.58 1.66 5.16
CA ASP A 180 2.09 3.06 5.17
C ASP A 180 3.00 3.99 5.98
N GLN A 181 4.17 4.32 5.49
CA GLN A 181 5.09 5.26 6.12
C GLN A 181 4.90 6.68 5.54
N ILE A 182 3.72 7.28 5.79
CA ILE A 182 3.29 8.51 5.13
C ILE A 182 3.87 9.80 5.72
N HIS A 183 4.29 9.80 6.98
CA HIS A 183 4.90 10.96 7.64
C HIS A 183 6.10 10.56 8.51
N GLY A 184 7.00 9.80 7.94
CA GLY A 184 8.16 9.21 8.59
C GLY A 184 8.01 7.70 8.78
N THR A 185 9.00 7.09 9.43
CA THR A 185 9.08 5.63 9.59
C THR A 185 8.32 5.19 10.85
N THR A 186 7.01 5.42 10.84
CA THR A 186 6.13 5.32 12.02
C THR A 186 5.93 3.88 12.53
N TYR A 187 6.22 2.88 11.70
CA TYR A 187 6.04 1.47 12.05
C TYR A 187 7.35 0.72 12.34
N THR A 188 8.45 1.47 12.48
CA THR A 188 9.73 0.94 12.91
C THR A 188 10.16 1.59 14.22
N LEU A 189 10.52 0.79 15.22
CA LEU A 189 10.98 1.30 16.52
C LEU A 189 12.24 2.13 16.35
N GLY A 190 12.21 3.35 16.91
CA GLY A 190 13.29 4.31 16.78
C GLY A 190 13.28 5.10 15.46
N GLY A 191 12.29 4.88 14.58
CA GLY A 191 12.12 5.64 13.35
C GLY A 191 11.73 7.10 13.60
N THR A 192 12.09 7.97 12.68
CA THR A 192 11.80 9.40 12.73
C THR A 192 10.35 9.67 12.35
N PHE A 193 9.65 10.47 13.15
CA PHE A 193 8.31 10.98 12.84
C PHE A 193 8.42 12.39 12.33
N PHE A 194 7.84 12.63 11.17
CA PHE A 194 7.70 13.97 10.60
C PHE A 194 6.29 14.53 10.86
N PRO A 195 6.11 15.86 10.72
CA PRO A 195 4.77 16.43 10.72
C PRO A 195 3.87 15.77 9.65
N GLN A 196 2.56 15.78 9.90
CA GLN A 196 1.59 15.31 8.91
C GLN A 196 1.65 16.11 7.61
N GLY A 197 1.18 15.54 6.50
CA GLY A 197 1.26 16.12 5.18
C GLY A 197 0.76 17.58 5.11
N VAL A 198 -0.37 17.88 5.75
CA VAL A 198 -0.94 19.23 5.79
C VAL A 198 0.01 20.26 6.44
N ASN A 199 0.74 19.86 7.47
CA ASN A 199 1.73 20.72 8.12
C ASN A 199 2.99 20.88 7.26
N MET A 200 3.41 19.83 6.57
CA MET A 200 4.51 19.92 5.61
C MET A 200 4.14 20.85 4.45
N GLY A 201 2.92 20.74 3.92
CA GLY A 201 2.40 21.65 2.88
C GLY A 201 2.36 23.11 3.34
N ALA A 202 1.96 23.36 4.58
CA ALA A 202 1.91 24.72 5.16
C ALA A 202 3.29 25.39 5.28
N THR A 203 4.38 24.65 5.21
CA THR A 203 5.74 25.22 5.17
C THR A 203 6.04 25.89 3.84
N PHE A 204 5.39 25.50 2.76
CA PHE A 204 5.72 25.84 1.36
C PHE A 204 7.19 25.54 1.02
N ASN A 205 7.84 24.65 1.77
CA ASN A 205 9.24 24.32 1.62
C ASN A 205 9.43 22.92 1.00
N ARG A 206 9.75 22.91 -0.29
CA ARG A 206 9.97 21.70 -1.09
C ARG A 206 11.16 20.88 -0.61
N GLU A 207 12.25 21.55 -0.20
CA GLU A 207 13.46 20.87 0.27
C GLU A 207 13.21 20.07 1.56
N LEU A 208 12.43 20.63 2.49
CA LEU A 208 12.05 19.91 3.72
C LEU A 208 11.22 18.66 3.40
N THR A 209 10.31 18.74 2.41
CA THR A 209 9.52 17.58 1.99
C THR A 209 10.42 16.50 1.37
N ARG A 210 11.33 16.89 0.47
CA ARG A 210 12.31 15.96 -0.12
C ARG A 210 13.17 15.30 0.93
N GLU A 211 13.72 16.08 1.86
CA GLU A 211 14.62 15.58 2.90
C GLU A 211 13.88 14.66 3.89
N GLY A 212 12.66 15.01 4.30
CA GLY A 212 11.83 14.15 5.14
C GLY A 212 11.54 12.79 4.47
N ALA A 213 11.19 12.80 3.19
CA ALA A 213 10.98 11.59 2.40
C ALA A 213 12.28 10.77 2.24
N ARG A 214 13.43 11.42 2.04
CA ARG A 214 14.74 10.79 1.94
C ARG A 214 15.13 10.07 3.25
N ILE A 215 14.93 10.71 4.40
CA ILE A 215 15.17 10.11 5.72
C ILE A 215 14.23 8.94 5.93
N SER A 216 12.93 9.11 5.62
CA SER A 216 11.93 8.03 5.71
C SER A 216 12.29 6.84 4.83
N ALA A 217 12.80 7.08 3.61
CA ALA A 217 13.26 6.03 2.71
C ALA A 217 14.43 5.25 3.30
N TYR A 218 15.43 5.95 3.82
CA TYR A 218 16.62 5.35 4.45
C TYR A 218 16.22 4.43 5.61
N GLU A 219 15.39 4.91 6.52
CA GLU A 219 14.95 4.15 7.69
C GLU A 219 14.02 2.98 7.31
N THR A 220 13.13 3.18 6.31
CA THR A 220 12.28 2.13 5.76
C THR A 220 13.12 1.02 5.13
N LYS A 221 14.12 1.40 4.33
CA LYS A 221 15.04 0.45 3.71
C LYS A 221 15.90 -0.30 4.73
N ALA A 222 16.25 0.33 5.85
CA ALA A 222 16.96 -0.35 6.94
C ALA A 222 16.18 -1.57 7.45
N GLY A 223 14.84 -1.50 7.49
CA GLY A 223 13.96 -2.63 7.78
C GLY A 223 13.80 -3.64 6.63
N SER A 224 14.54 -3.51 5.53
CA SER A 224 14.39 -4.31 4.30
C SER A 224 13.05 -4.12 3.58
N ILE A 225 12.28 -3.10 3.92
CA ILE A 225 11.00 -2.77 3.28
C ILE A 225 11.29 -2.06 1.95
N PRO A 226 10.87 -2.60 0.79
CA PRO A 226 11.21 -2.03 -0.51
C PRO A 226 10.27 -0.94 -0.99
N TRP A 227 9.12 -0.77 -0.34
CA TRP A 227 8.01 0.04 -0.82
C TRP A 227 7.26 0.73 0.32
N THR A 228 6.90 2.01 0.10
CA THR A 228 6.01 2.75 1.00
C THR A 228 4.77 3.26 0.25
N TYR A 229 3.60 3.24 0.91
CA TYR A 229 2.34 3.80 0.39
C TYR A 229 2.29 5.33 0.60
N ALA A 230 3.29 6.03 0.09
CA ALA A 230 3.45 7.47 0.14
C ALA A 230 4.06 7.98 -1.19
N PRO A 231 3.82 9.24 -1.57
CA PRO A 231 3.10 10.29 -0.86
C PRO A 231 1.58 10.25 -1.04
N VAL A 232 0.86 10.94 -0.12
CA VAL A 232 -0.58 11.19 -0.22
C VAL A 232 -0.81 12.57 -0.80
N THR A 233 -1.50 12.66 -1.94
CA THR A 233 -1.74 13.91 -2.66
C THR A 233 -3.21 14.12 -3.03
N ASP A 234 -4.11 13.51 -2.26
CA ASP A 234 -5.51 13.86 -2.28
C ASP A 234 -5.68 15.33 -1.90
N LEU A 235 -6.61 16.04 -2.54
CA LEU A 235 -6.87 17.43 -2.18
C LEU A 235 -7.72 17.50 -0.90
N GLY A 236 -7.18 18.08 0.16
CA GLY A 236 -7.85 18.30 1.44
C GLY A 236 -8.84 19.45 1.39
N ARG A 237 -9.94 19.31 0.64
CA ARG A 237 -10.91 20.38 0.39
C ARG A 237 -12.16 20.30 1.26
N ASP A 238 -12.46 19.14 1.81
CA ASP A 238 -13.59 18.93 2.72
C ASP A 238 -13.10 18.67 4.14
N PRO A 239 -13.27 19.63 5.08
CA PRO A 239 -12.78 19.48 6.46
C PRO A 239 -13.52 18.39 7.26
N ARG A 240 -14.64 17.87 6.75
CA ARG A 240 -15.33 16.74 7.36
C ARG A 240 -14.66 15.41 7.06
N TRP A 241 -13.83 15.34 5.99
CA TRP A 241 -13.12 14.13 5.61
C TRP A 241 -12.02 13.80 6.63
N PRO A 242 -12.06 12.59 7.26
CA PRO A 242 -11.20 12.28 8.40
C PRO A 242 -9.71 12.10 8.05
N ARG A 243 -9.35 12.03 6.77
CA ARG A 243 -7.97 11.90 6.29
C ARG A 243 -7.41 13.19 5.69
N MET A 244 -8.07 14.31 5.92
CA MET A 244 -7.66 15.61 5.39
C MET A 244 -6.22 16.01 5.79
N TRP A 245 -5.72 15.52 6.91
CA TRP A 245 -4.39 15.83 7.41
C TRP A 245 -3.25 15.09 6.68
N GLU A 246 -3.53 14.04 5.93
CA GLU A 246 -2.50 13.21 5.29
C GLU A 246 -1.88 13.86 4.05
N ASN A 247 -2.63 14.73 3.37
CA ASN A 247 -2.21 15.43 2.14
C ASN A 247 -1.58 16.80 2.42
N TYR A 248 -1.09 17.46 1.37
CA TYR A 248 -0.39 18.75 1.49
C TYR A 248 -1.31 19.98 1.44
N GLY A 249 -2.64 19.80 1.61
CA GLY A 249 -3.62 20.88 1.66
C GLY A 249 -4.63 20.87 0.52
N GLU A 250 -5.35 21.96 0.34
CA GLU A 250 -6.45 22.05 -0.63
C GLU A 250 -6.02 22.48 -2.04
N ASP A 251 -4.82 23.05 -2.16
CA ASP A 251 -4.30 23.59 -3.41
C ASP A 251 -3.63 22.52 -4.26
N ALA A 252 -4.04 22.39 -5.54
CA ALA A 252 -3.54 21.38 -6.45
C ALA A 252 -2.06 21.57 -6.79
N TYR A 253 -1.59 22.83 -6.91
CA TYR A 253 -0.20 23.13 -7.21
C TYR A 253 0.72 22.78 -6.04
N VAL A 254 0.32 23.13 -4.81
CA VAL A 254 1.08 22.77 -3.61
C VAL A 254 1.19 21.25 -3.47
N ASN A 255 0.08 20.52 -3.65
CA ASN A 255 0.11 19.05 -3.64
C ASN A 255 1.01 18.48 -4.75
N ALA A 256 0.99 19.07 -5.94
CA ALA A 256 1.82 18.63 -7.06
C ALA A 256 3.32 18.82 -6.76
N GLU A 257 3.72 20.01 -6.30
CA GLU A 257 5.11 20.29 -5.99
C GLU A 257 5.63 19.45 -4.81
N MET A 258 4.87 19.38 -3.71
CA MET A 258 5.26 18.58 -2.55
C MET A 258 5.28 17.07 -2.86
N GLY A 259 4.27 16.59 -3.60
CA GLY A 259 4.21 15.19 -4.03
C GLY A 259 5.39 14.80 -4.92
N ARG A 260 5.75 15.67 -5.88
CA ARG A 260 6.94 15.49 -6.73
C ARG A 260 8.22 15.37 -5.91
N GLU A 261 8.41 16.28 -4.96
CA GLU A 261 9.60 16.28 -4.10
C GLU A 261 9.64 15.07 -3.17
N ALA A 262 8.50 14.62 -2.67
CA ALA A 262 8.42 13.40 -1.88
C ALA A 262 8.81 12.16 -2.70
N VAL A 263 8.34 12.04 -3.94
CA VAL A 263 8.75 10.93 -4.84
C VAL A 263 10.26 10.93 -5.03
N ILE A 264 10.86 12.09 -5.32
CA ILE A 264 12.31 12.23 -5.48
C ILE A 264 13.04 11.87 -4.17
N GLY A 265 12.50 12.27 -3.03
CA GLY A 265 13.06 11.90 -1.73
C GLY A 265 13.04 10.40 -1.46
N PHE A 266 11.92 9.72 -1.73
CA PHE A 266 11.79 8.27 -1.56
C PHE A 266 12.65 7.46 -2.53
N GLN A 267 12.65 7.83 -3.82
CA GLN A 267 13.24 7.02 -4.89
C GLN A 267 14.64 7.48 -5.31
N GLY A 268 15.05 8.69 -4.95
CA GLY A 268 16.24 9.34 -5.48
C GLY A 268 15.97 10.11 -6.77
N GLU A 269 16.98 10.82 -7.25
CA GLU A 269 16.88 11.66 -8.45
C GLU A 269 16.91 10.87 -9.77
N ASN A 270 17.37 9.62 -9.72
CA ASN A 270 17.39 8.75 -10.89
C ASN A 270 16.17 7.81 -10.88
N PRO A 271 15.13 8.07 -11.67
CA PRO A 271 13.92 7.24 -11.69
C PRO A 271 14.17 5.82 -12.21
N ASN A 272 15.29 5.57 -12.89
CA ASN A 272 15.63 4.27 -13.46
C ASN A 272 16.34 3.34 -12.45
N LEU A 273 16.69 3.84 -11.28
CA LEU A 273 17.51 3.08 -10.34
C LEU A 273 17.07 3.37 -8.90
N ILE A 274 16.24 2.49 -8.35
CA ILE A 274 16.01 2.46 -6.91
C ILE A 274 17.07 1.59 -6.29
N GLY A 275 18.09 2.23 -5.74
CA GLY A 275 19.23 1.53 -5.15
C GLY A 275 19.61 2.09 -3.79
N GLY A 276 20.56 1.43 -3.14
CA GLY A 276 21.11 1.91 -1.89
C GLY A 276 20.03 2.08 -0.81
N ASN A 277 19.81 3.32 -0.40
CA ASN A 277 18.94 3.69 0.72
C ASN A 277 17.53 4.10 0.31
N ASN A 278 17.13 3.87 -0.94
CA ASN A 278 15.87 4.31 -1.50
C ASN A 278 14.81 3.21 -1.48
N VAL A 279 13.55 3.62 -1.51
CA VAL A 279 12.38 2.73 -1.60
C VAL A 279 11.44 3.21 -2.69
N ALA A 280 10.62 2.31 -3.23
CA ALA A 280 9.60 2.69 -4.20
C ALA A 280 8.52 3.55 -3.54
N ALA A 281 8.18 4.65 -4.19
CA ALA A 281 7.06 5.52 -3.83
C ALA A 281 5.76 4.99 -4.46
N CYS A 282 4.66 5.11 -3.72
CA CYS A 282 3.33 4.78 -4.20
C CYS A 282 2.41 5.99 -4.03
N MET A 283 2.18 6.69 -5.11
CA MET A 283 1.28 7.84 -5.11
C MET A 283 -0.16 7.40 -4.82
N LYS A 284 -0.87 8.10 -3.93
CA LYS A 284 -2.22 7.76 -3.53
C LYS A 284 -3.06 8.98 -3.16
N HIS A 285 -4.40 8.88 -3.21
CA HIS A 285 -5.15 7.74 -3.75
C HIS A 285 -5.72 8.15 -5.11
N TYR A 286 -5.38 7.49 -6.16
CA TYR A 286 -5.78 7.82 -7.53
C TYR A 286 -7.26 7.48 -7.78
N MET A 287 -8.14 8.48 -8.10
CA MET A 287 -8.00 9.91 -7.78
C MET A 287 -9.37 10.49 -7.41
N GLY A 288 -9.40 11.64 -6.72
CA GLY A 288 -10.66 12.27 -6.32
C GLY A 288 -11.20 11.77 -4.98
N TYR A 289 -10.44 10.97 -4.26
CA TYR A 289 -10.83 10.35 -2.99
C TYR A 289 -11.08 11.35 -1.85
N GLY A 290 -10.35 12.47 -1.83
CA GLY A 290 -10.39 13.49 -0.77
C GLY A 290 -11.63 14.38 -0.75
N VAL A 291 -12.64 14.15 -1.61
CA VAL A 291 -13.85 14.99 -1.72
C VAL A 291 -15.14 14.14 -1.70
N PRO A 292 -15.35 13.32 -0.68
CA PRO A 292 -16.57 12.51 -0.60
C PRO A 292 -17.79 13.40 -0.36
N VAL A 293 -18.88 13.16 -1.07
CA VAL A 293 -20.14 13.95 -0.97
C VAL A 293 -20.66 14.01 0.48
N SER A 294 -20.53 12.90 1.19
CA SER A 294 -21.00 12.81 2.59
C SER A 294 -20.01 13.40 3.61
N GLY A 295 -18.76 13.67 3.22
CA GLY A 295 -17.65 13.97 4.13
C GLY A 295 -17.12 12.75 4.87
N LYS A 296 -17.72 11.56 4.72
CA LYS A 296 -17.25 10.33 5.36
C LYS A 296 -16.24 9.61 4.49
N ASP A 297 -15.29 8.95 5.15
CA ASP A 297 -14.28 8.15 4.46
C ASP A 297 -14.90 7.00 3.66
N ARG A 298 -14.29 6.67 2.52
CA ARG A 298 -14.68 5.56 1.65
C ARG A 298 -16.15 5.63 1.19
N THR A 299 -16.62 6.83 0.87
CA THR A 299 -17.94 7.06 0.32
C THR A 299 -17.83 7.76 -1.04
N PRO A 300 -18.87 7.69 -1.90
CA PRO A 300 -18.82 8.22 -3.25
C PRO A 300 -18.43 9.69 -3.32
N SER A 301 -17.59 10.03 -4.29
CA SER A 301 -17.26 11.41 -4.67
C SER A 301 -18.08 11.81 -5.90
N SER A 302 -18.46 13.10 -5.98
CA SER A 302 -19.09 13.67 -7.17
C SER A 302 -18.22 14.80 -7.69
N ILE A 303 -17.48 14.52 -8.75
CA ILE A 303 -16.48 15.43 -9.33
C ILE A 303 -16.77 15.54 -10.82
N THR A 304 -16.79 16.76 -11.38
CA THR A 304 -16.89 16.94 -12.81
C THR A 304 -15.61 16.46 -13.50
N GLU A 305 -15.70 16.05 -14.77
CA GLU A 305 -14.51 15.65 -15.52
C GLU A 305 -13.49 16.79 -15.61
N GLN A 306 -13.94 18.02 -15.73
CA GLN A 306 -13.08 19.19 -15.73
C GLN A 306 -12.31 19.35 -14.41
N ASP A 307 -12.99 19.31 -13.27
CA ASP A 307 -12.33 19.40 -11.96
C ASP A 307 -11.37 18.23 -11.73
N MET A 308 -11.76 17.03 -12.17
CA MET A 308 -10.93 15.84 -12.09
C MET A 308 -9.60 16.06 -12.84
N ARG A 309 -9.65 16.55 -14.08
CA ARG A 309 -8.46 16.80 -14.91
C ARG A 309 -7.61 17.94 -14.39
N GLU A 310 -8.24 19.08 -14.07
CA GLU A 310 -7.53 20.32 -13.73
C GLU A 310 -6.95 20.30 -12.31
N LYS A 311 -7.65 19.67 -11.35
CA LYS A 311 -7.30 19.75 -9.94
C LYS A 311 -6.81 18.44 -9.37
N HIS A 312 -7.60 17.38 -9.51
CA HIS A 312 -7.28 16.09 -8.86
C HIS A 312 -6.22 15.28 -9.60
N PHE A 313 -6.14 15.41 -10.92
CA PHE A 313 -5.12 14.71 -11.71
C PHE A 313 -3.76 15.43 -11.71
N ALA A 314 -3.74 16.75 -11.58
CA ALA A 314 -2.50 17.52 -11.67
C ALA A 314 -1.40 17.05 -10.69
N PRO A 315 -1.66 16.81 -9.40
CA PRO A 315 -0.65 16.25 -8.50
C PRO A 315 -0.09 14.90 -8.95
N TYR A 316 -0.95 14.01 -9.43
CA TYR A 316 -0.52 12.68 -9.91
C TYR A 316 0.36 12.77 -11.15
N LEU A 317 0.03 13.68 -12.07
CA LEU A 317 0.82 13.88 -13.27
C LEU A 317 2.26 14.31 -12.93
N GLU A 318 2.44 15.20 -11.97
CA GLU A 318 3.78 15.63 -11.55
C GLU A 318 4.55 14.52 -10.84
N MET A 319 3.88 13.67 -10.05
CA MET A 319 4.51 12.49 -9.45
C MET A 319 4.90 11.43 -10.49
N VAL A 320 4.06 11.21 -11.51
CA VAL A 320 4.42 10.34 -12.65
C VAL A 320 5.63 10.88 -13.40
N LYS A 321 5.67 12.20 -13.67
CA LYS A 321 6.84 12.85 -14.28
C LYS A 321 8.10 12.75 -13.43
N ALA A 322 7.96 12.72 -12.11
CA ALA A 322 9.06 12.47 -11.18
C ALA A 322 9.49 11.00 -11.12
N GLY A 323 8.77 10.11 -11.80
CA GLY A 323 9.12 8.69 -11.90
C GLY A 323 8.54 7.81 -10.79
N ALA A 324 7.41 8.20 -10.18
CA ALA A 324 6.71 7.34 -9.21
C ALA A 324 6.44 5.95 -9.80
N LEU A 325 6.87 4.90 -9.12
CA LEU A 325 6.79 3.53 -9.62
C LEU A 325 5.43 2.88 -9.39
N LEU A 326 4.72 3.30 -8.37
CA LEU A 326 3.48 2.65 -7.92
C LEU A 326 2.37 3.67 -7.70
N SER A 327 1.14 3.19 -7.80
CA SER A 327 -0.07 3.96 -7.50
C SER A 327 -1.08 3.08 -6.78
N LEU A 328 -1.76 3.64 -5.78
CA LEU A 328 -2.86 2.99 -5.08
C LEU A 328 -4.18 3.63 -5.48
N ILE A 329 -5.11 2.81 -5.95
CA ILE A 329 -6.47 3.21 -6.30
C ILE A 329 -7.40 2.69 -5.22
N HIS A 330 -8.20 3.59 -4.61
CA HIS A 330 -9.40 3.17 -3.91
C HIS A 330 -10.54 3.08 -4.92
N ILE A 331 -10.96 1.85 -5.20
CA ILE A 331 -12.22 1.61 -5.89
C ILE A 331 -13.27 1.61 -4.78
N SER A 332 -13.98 2.73 -4.62
CA SER A 332 -15.23 2.75 -3.87
C SER A 332 -16.34 2.30 -4.83
N GLU A 333 -16.96 1.20 -4.51
CA GLU A 333 -18.22 0.79 -5.13
C GLU A 333 -19.33 1.80 -4.85
#